data_2dbb4aeb781a461a132a5e1d45f7b210
#
_entry.id   2dbb4aeb781a461a132a5e1d45f7b210
#
_cell.length_a   1.000
_cell.length_b   1.000
_cell.length_c   1.000
_cell.angle_alpha   90.00
_cell.angle_beta   90.00
_cell.angle_gamma   90.00
#
_symmetry.space_group_name_H-M   'P 1'
#
loop_
_entity.id
_entity.type
_entity.pdbx_description
1 polymer ?
#
loop_
_entity_poly.entity_id
_entity_poly.type
_entity_poly.pdbx_seq_one_letter_code
_entity_poly.pdbx_strand_id
1 'polypeptide(L)'
;QGALWNGGVFAFRLNYVLQKAHELIEFTDYEDLLAKYETLQKISFDYAVVEKEPEIEVMRFAGTWKDLGTWNTLTEAMDSACVGEAVLNETCRNVHVVNELDMPVLCMGLQDIVVAASPEGILV
;
A
#
# COMPACT_ATOMS: atom_id res chain seq x y z
N GLN A 1 15.80 20.68 12.32
CA GLN A 1 17.08 20.23 11.74
C GLN A 1 17.02 20.03 10.21
N GLY A 2 15.90 20.34 9.53
CA GLY A 2 15.77 20.29 8.07
C GLY A 2 15.64 18.87 7.47
N ALA A 3 15.42 17.84 8.27
CA ALA A 3 15.14 16.50 7.78
C ALA A 3 13.80 16.47 7.03
N LEU A 4 13.73 15.64 5.99
CA LEU A 4 12.53 15.39 5.21
C LEU A 4 12.07 13.96 5.46
N TRP A 5 10.76 13.76 5.40
CA TRP A 5 10.19 12.42 5.46
C TRP A 5 10.27 11.75 4.07
N ASN A 6 10.76 10.51 4.02
CA ASN A 6 10.75 9.73 2.79
C ASN A 6 9.34 9.17 2.54
N GLY A 7 8.74 9.53 1.42
CA GLY A 7 7.40 9.08 1.02
C GLY A 7 7.37 7.69 0.38
N GLY A 8 8.52 7.03 0.22
CA GLY A 8 8.61 5.72 -0.43
C GLY A 8 8.34 5.73 -1.93
N VAL A 9 8.35 6.89 -2.59
CA VAL A 9 8.14 7.03 -4.04
C VAL A 9 9.47 7.34 -4.70
N PHE A 10 9.90 6.45 -5.58
CA PHE A 10 11.20 6.54 -6.24
C PHE A 10 11.03 6.58 -7.76
N ALA A 11 11.85 7.38 -8.43
CA ALA A 11 12.01 7.39 -9.88
C ALA A 11 13.48 7.12 -10.23
N PHE A 12 13.70 6.15 -11.09
CA PHE A 12 15.03 5.75 -11.51
C PHE A 12 15.05 5.22 -12.95
N ARG A 13 16.24 5.16 -13.53
CA ARG A 13 16.42 4.46 -14.80
C ARG A 13 16.40 2.95 -14.57
N LEU A 14 15.68 2.20 -15.43
CA LEU A 14 15.57 0.74 -15.30
C LEU A 14 16.95 0.05 -15.20
N ASN A 15 17.89 0.44 -16.06
CA ASN A 15 19.23 -0.16 -16.05
C ASN A 15 19.98 0.07 -14.74
N TYR A 16 19.74 1.18 -14.04
CA TYR A 16 20.33 1.44 -12.73
C TYR A 16 19.86 0.41 -11.72
N VAL A 17 18.55 0.17 -11.63
CA VAL A 17 18.02 -0.80 -10.66
C VAL A 17 18.40 -2.23 -11.00
N LEU A 18 18.45 -2.60 -12.29
CA LEU A 18 18.94 -3.91 -12.71
C LEU A 18 20.41 -4.12 -12.32
N GLN A 19 21.25 -3.09 -12.48
CA GLN A 19 22.64 -3.15 -12.05
C GLN A 19 22.73 -3.36 -10.52
N LYS A 20 21.96 -2.61 -9.74
CA LYS A 20 21.91 -2.78 -8.28
C LYS A 20 21.40 -4.16 -7.87
N ALA A 21 20.45 -4.72 -8.60
CA ALA A 21 20.00 -6.09 -8.37
C ALA A 21 21.12 -7.11 -8.62
N HIS A 22 21.88 -6.95 -9.70
CA HIS A 22 23.03 -7.83 -9.99
C HIS A 22 24.20 -7.67 -8.99
N GLU A 23 24.33 -6.51 -8.32
CA GLU A 23 25.29 -6.34 -7.22
C GLU A 23 24.88 -7.16 -5.96
N LEU A 24 23.59 -7.45 -5.81
CA LEU A 24 23.05 -8.18 -4.65
C LEU A 24 22.96 -9.70 -4.90
N ILE A 25 22.64 -10.10 -6.13
CA ILE A 25 22.51 -11.49 -6.56
C ILE A 25 22.72 -11.63 -8.07
N GLU A 26 23.47 -12.65 -8.49
CA GLU A 26 23.60 -12.95 -9.93
C GLU A 26 22.38 -13.75 -10.42
N PHE A 27 21.78 -13.31 -11.51
CA PHE A 27 20.69 -13.99 -12.21
C PHE A 27 20.73 -13.68 -13.71
N THR A 28 20.20 -14.58 -14.52
CA THR A 28 20.16 -14.46 -15.98
C THR A 28 18.84 -13.91 -16.49
N ASP A 29 17.75 -14.31 -15.85
CA ASP A 29 16.38 -13.93 -16.19
C ASP A 29 15.48 -14.01 -14.95
N TYR A 30 14.17 -13.76 -15.14
CA TYR A 30 13.19 -13.79 -14.07
C TYR A 30 13.04 -15.19 -13.44
N GLU A 31 13.08 -16.24 -14.23
CA GLU A 31 12.90 -17.61 -13.74
C GLU A 31 14.07 -18.03 -12.84
N ASP A 32 15.31 -17.66 -13.23
CA ASP A 32 16.49 -17.89 -12.42
C ASP A 32 16.45 -17.08 -11.11
N LEU A 33 16.02 -15.81 -11.17
CA LEU A 33 15.83 -14.99 -9.98
C LEU A 33 14.76 -15.58 -9.05
N LEU A 34 13.63 -16.03 -9.60
CA LEU A 34 12.55 -16.64 -8.83
C LEU A 34 13.02 -17.92 -8.12
N ALA A 35 13.80 -18.76 -8.80
CA ALA A 35 14.37 -19.97 -8.22
C ALA A 35 15.34 -19.68 -7.05
N LYS A 36 15.99 -18.51 -7.07
CA LYS A 36 16.92 -18.05 -6.02
C LYS A 36 16.25 -17.16 -4.96
N TYR A 37 14.96 -16.87 -5.08
CA TYR A 37 14.27 -15.85 -4.27
C TYR A 37 14.40 -16.10 -2.77
N GLU A 38 14.29 -17.35 -2.32
CA GLU A 38 14.42 -17.71 -0.91
C GLU A 38 15.83 -17.51 -0.34
N THR A 39 16.83 -17.33 -1.20
CA THR A 39 18.22 -17.06 -0.78
C THR A 39 18.49 -15.58 -0.58
N LEU A 40 17.58 -14.71 -1.02
CA LEU A 40 17.72 -13.26 -0.88
C LEU A 40 17.68 -12.84 0.59
N GLN A 41 18.51 -11.85 0.92
CA GLN A 41 18.44 -11.20 2.22
C GLN A 41 17.10 -10.47 2.37
N LYS A 42 16.40 -10.71 3.48
CA LYS A 42 15.17 -9.97 3.83
C LYS A 42 15.53 -8.55 4.29
N ILE A 43 15.55 -7.62 3.36
CA ILE A 43 15.93 -6.23 3.57
C ILE A 43 15.04 -5.33 2.69
N SER A 44 14.67 -4.15 3.18
CA SER A 44 13.91 -3.20 2.38
C SER A 44 14.79 -2.55 1.30
N PHE A 45 14.16 -2.03 0.25
CA PHE A 45 14.83 -1.27 -0.80
C PHE A 45 15.56 -0.04 -0.24
N ASP A 46 14.98 0.62 0.76
CA ASP A 46 15.60 1.75 1.45
C ASP A 46 16.97 1.37 2.04
N TYR A 47 17.04 0.30 2.81
CA TYR A 47 18.30 -0.16 3.42
C TYR A 47 19.26 -0.82 2.43
N ALA A 48 18.73 -1.52 1.43
CA ALA A 48 19.56 -2.21 0.45
C ALA A 48 20.23 -1.24 -0.53
N VAL A 49 19.52 -0.22 -0.96
CA VAL A 49 19.89 0.68 -2.05
C VAL A 49 19.93 2.14 -1.60
N VAL A 50 18.79 2.70 -1.16
CA VAL A 50 18.62 4.16 -1.00
C VAL A 50 19.61 4.75 0.01
N GLU A 51 19.78 4.15 1.19
CA GLU A 51 20.69 4.65 2.22
C GLU A 51 22.18 4.54 1.84
N LYS A 52 22.50 3.71 0.85
CA LYS A 52 23.86 3.50 0.39
C LYS A 52 24.23 4.33 -0.84
N GLU A 53 23.22 4.93 -1.47
CA GLU A 53 23.43 5.69 -2.69
C GLU A 53 23.94 7.09 -2.39
N PRO A 54 25.15 7.45 -2.88
CA PRO A 54 25.77 8.75 -2.58
C PRO A 54 25.11 9.91 -3.35
N GLU A 55 24.45 9.63 -4.48
CA GLU A 55 23.86 10.64 -5.35
C GLU A 55 22.34 10.45 -5.45
N ILE A 56 21.61 11.13 -4.55
CA ILE A 56 20.14 11.13 -4.53
C ILE A 56 19.62 12.54 -4.73
N GLU A 57 18.75 12.70 -5.72
CA GLU A 57 17.93 13.90 -5.85
C GLU A 57 16.65 13.76 -5.06
N VAL A 58 16.33 14.74 -4.21
CA VAL A 58 15.12 14.76 -3.40
C VAL A 58 14.16 15.83 -3.89
N MET A 59 13.00 15.41 -4.35
CA MET A 59 11.90 16.32 -4.68
C MET A 59 11.06 16.60 -3.43
N ARG A 60 10.99 17.87 -3.02
CA ARG A 60 10.13 18.28 -1.91
C ARG A 60 8.68 18.32 -2.38
N PHE A 61 7.82 17.61 -1.69
CA PHE A 61 6.39 17.64 -1.90
C PHE A 61 5.72 18.43 -0.76
N ALA A 62 4.90 19.42 -1.13
CA ALA A 62 4.19 20.29 -0.18
C ALA A 62 2.67 20.05 -0.17
N GLY A 63 2.20 19.02 -0.87
CA GLY A 63 0.79 18.61 -0.90
C GLY A 63 0.41 17.72 0.28
N THR A 64 -0.79 17.13 0.19
CA THR A 64 -1.27 16.14 1.15
C THR A 64 -0.69 14.77 0.80
N TRP A 65 -0.12 14.12 1.79
CA TRP A 65 0.35 12.73 1.70
C TRP A 65 -0.21 11.93 2.87
N LYS A 66 -0.79 10.78 2.59
CA LYS A 66 -1.31 9.88 3.61
C LYS A 66 -1.03 8.42 3.21
N ASP A 67 -0.45 7.66 4.11
CA ASP A 67 -0.33 6.22 3.98
C ASP A 67 -1.70 5.58 4.29
N LEU A 68 -2.18 4.74 3.38
CA LEU A 68 -3.46 4.02 3.49
C LEU A 68 -3.26 2.54 3.87
N GLY A 69 -2.15 2.20 4.52
CA GLY A 69 -1.77 0.84 4.87
C GLY A 69 -2.65 0.16 5.94
N THR A 70 -3.62 0.86 6.51
CA THR A 70 -4.57 0.30 7.49
C THR A 70 -6.00 0.72 7.17
N TRP A 71 -6.98 -0.05 7.64
CA TRP A 71 -8.40 0.30 7.48
C TRP A 71 -8.73 1.67 8.08
N ASN A 72 -8.14 2.02 9.23
CA ASN A 72 -8.35 3.33 9.85
C ASN A 72 -7.89 4.47 8.95
N THR A 73 -6.68 4.37 8.39
CA THR A 73 -6.16 5.43 7.52
C THR A 73 -6.90 5.50 6.20
N LEU A 74 -7.40 4.38 5.69
CA LEU A 74 -8.25 4.33 4.50
C LEU A 74 -9.59 5.01 4.77
N THR A 75 -10.30 4.64 5.84
CA THR A 75 -11.63 5.20 6.16
C THR A 75 -11.58 6.70 6.43
N GLU A 76 -10.52 7.19 7.06
CA GLU A 76 -10.30 8.63 7.24
C GLU A 76 -10.06 9.40 5.92
N ALA A 77 -9.64 8.71 4.86
CA ALA A 77 -9.41 9.30 3.54
C ALA A 77 -10.57 9.10 2.56
N MET A 78 -11.59 8.31 2.93
CA MET A 78 -12.77 8.09 2.10
C MET A 78 -13.68 9.32 2.07
N ASP A 79 -14.12 9.72 0.88
CA ASP A 79 -15.10 10.81 0.69
C ASP A 79 -16.53 10.37 1.08
N SER A 80 -16.79 9.07 1.11
CA SER A 80 -18.09 8.48 1.44
C SER A 80 -17.91 7.32 2.41
N ALA A 81 -18.88 7.12 3.29
CA ALA A 81 -18.91 5.96 4.17
C ALA A 81 -19.08 4.63 3.41
N CYS A 82 -19.57 4.66 2.18
CA CYS A 82 -19.79 3.47 1.36
C CYS A 82 -19.10 3.60 0.00
N VAL A 83 -18.43 2.53 -0.41
CA VAL A 83 -17.95 2.27 -1.76
C VAL A 83 -18.64 0.99 -2.24
N GLY A 84 -19.22 1.02 -3.44
CA GLY A 84 -20.09 -0.05 -3.95
C GLY A 84 -21.52 0.02 -3.40
N GLU A 85 -22.32 -1.01 -3.67
CA GLU A 85 -23.72 -1.06 -3.23
C GLU A 85 -23.82 -1.40 -1.74
N ALA A 86 -24.09 -0.40 -0.92
CA ALA A 86 -24.27 -0.57 0.52
C ALA A 86 -25.31 0.40 1.09
N VAL A 87 -26.02 -0.02 2.12
CA VAL A 87 -26.99 0.77 2.86
C VAL A 87 -26.69 0.71 4.34
N LEU A 88 -26.46 1.88 4.94
CA LEU A 88 -26.33 2.05 6.39
C LEU A 88 -27.64 2.60 6.93
N ASN A 89 -28.26 1.91 7.90
CA ASN A 89 -29.45 2.45 8.54
C ASN A 89 -29.09 3.58 9.54
N GLU A 90 -30.11 4.31 9.98
CA GLU A 90 -29.99 5.46 10.90
C GLU A 90 -29.37 5.14 12.26
N THR A 91 -29.31 3.88 12.64
CA THR A 91 -28.72 3.42 13.91
C THR A 91 -27.22 3.11 13.80
N CYS A 92 -26.66 3.10 12.60
CA CYS A 92 -25.22 2.95 12.40
C CYS A 92 -24.45 4.22 12.81
N ARG A 93 -23.26 4.04 13.39
CA ARG A 93 -22.36 5.11 13.80
C ARG A 93 -20.93 4.77 13.42
N ASN A 94 -20.25 5.66 12.70
CA ASN A 94 -18.86 5.46 12.28
C ASN A 94 -18.65 4.09 11.60
N VAL A 95 -19.49 3.78 10.61
CA VAL A 95 -19.44 2.52 9.85
C VAL A 95 -19.03 2.83 8.43
N HIS A 96 -18.04 2.10 7.92
CA HIS A 96 -17.58 2.19 6.54
C HIS A 96 -17.78 0.85 5.84
N VAL A 97 -18.21 0.88 4.59
CA VAL A 97 -18.42 -0.31 3.77
C VAL A 97 -17.66 -0.17 2.46
N VAL A 98 -16.86 -1.18 2.15
CA VAL A 98 -16.24 -1.37 0.83
C VAL A 98 -16.80 -2.66 0.26
N ASN A 99 -17.69 -2.55 -0.74
CA ASN A 99 -18.37 -3.70 -1.32
C ASN A 99 -18.01 -3.83 -2.80
N GLU A 100 -17.32 -4.91 -3.14
CA GLU A 100 -16.94 -5.27 -4.52
C GLU A 100 -17.85 -6.34 -5.13
N LEU A 101 -18.90 -6.77 -4.39
CA LEU A 101 -19.87 -7.74 -4.86
C LEU A 101 -20.98 -7.07 -5.66
N ASP A 102 -21.61 -7.82 -6.58
CA ASP A 102 -22.81 -7.42 -7.31
C ASP A 102 -24.11 -7.49 -6.44
N MET A 103 -23.93 -7.68 -5.15
CA MET A 103 -25.01 -7.85 -4.18
C MET A 103 -24.90 -6.75 -3.12
N PRO A 104 -26.02 -6.06 -2.78
CA PRO A 104 -25.97 -4.99 -1.79
C PRO A 104 -25.68 -5.49 -0.38
N VAL A 105 -24.90 -4.70 0.37
CA VAL A 105 -24.64 -4.93 1.80
C VAL A 105 -25.50 -4.00 2.63
N LEU A 106 -26.34 -4.55 3.51
CA LEU A 106 -27.16 -3.78 4.45
C LEU A 106 -26.57 -3.89 5.86
N CYS A 107 -26.22 -2.74 6.45
CA CYS A 107 -25.74 -2.65 7.83
C CYS A 107 -26.76 -2.00 8.74
N MET A 108 -27.00 -2.61 9.91
CA MET A 108 -27.97 -2.13 10.90
C MET A 108 -27.39 -2.21 12.31
N GLY A 109 -27.46 -1.11 13.05
CA GLY A 109 -27.06 -1.07 14.46
C GLY A 109 -25.57 -1.27 14.72
N LEU A 110 -24.72 -1.09 13.71
CA LEU A 110 -23.28 -1.23 13.85
C LEU A 110 -22.62 0.06 14.33
N GLN A 111 -21.49 -0.08 15.02
CA GLN A 111 -20.73 1.06 15.51
C GLN A 111 -19.21 0.78 15.42
N ASP A 112 -18.46 1.78 14.92
CA ASP A 112 -16.99 1.76 14.85
C ASP A 112 -16.45 0.53 14.09
N ILE A 113 -17.03 0.23 12.93
CA ILE A 113 -16.76 -0.99 12.15
C ILE A 113 -16.46 -0.64 10.69
N VAL A 114 -15.58 -1.42 10.10
CA VAL A 114 -15.40 -1.52 8.65
C VAL A 114 -15.93 -2.86 8.18
N VAL A 115 -16.72 -2.85 7.11
CA VAL A 115 -17.15 -4.05 6.39
C VAL A 115 -16.51 -4.02 5.01
N ALA A 116 -15.66 -4.99 4.70
CA ALA A 116 -15.10 -5.18 3.37
C ALA A 116 -15.60 -6.49 2.80
N ALA A 117 -16.31 -6.44 1.68
CA ALA A 117 -16.88 -7.59 1.01
C ALA A 117 -16.29 -7.73 -0.40
N SER A 118 -15.67 -8.87 -0.67
CA SER A 118 -15.08 -9.24 -1.95
C SER A 118 -15.41 -10.69 -2.32
N PRO A 119 -15.12 -11.13 -3.55
CA PRO A 119 -15.30 -12.54 -3.94
C PRO A 119 -14.51 -13.54 -3.08
N GLU A 120 -13.43 -13.11 -2.46
CA GLU A 120 -12.60 -13.94 -1.58
C GLU A 120 -13.16 -14.08 -0.16
N GLY A 121 -14.06 -13.18 0.24
CA GLY A 121 -14.67 -13.22 1.57
C GLY A 121 -15.16 -11.88 2.09
N ILE A 122 -15.69 -11.92 3.31
CA ILE A 122 -16.19 -10.74 4.02
C ILE A 122 -15.37 -10.55 5.30
N LEU A 123 -14.84 -9.37 5.46
CA LEU A 123 -14.19 -8.89 6.67
C LEU A 123 -15.15 -7.96 7.43
N VAL A 124 -15.23 -8.11 8.74
CA VAL A 124 -15.98 -7.22 9.66
C VAL A 124 -15.11 -6.89 10.85
#